data_8c33a20c501706e71c51b389eb7acb2f
#
_entry.id   8c33a20c501706e71c51b389eb7acb2f
#
_cell.length_a   1.000
_cell.length_b   1.000
_cell.length_c   1.000
_cell.angle_alpha   90.00
_cell.angle_beta   90.00
_cell.angle_gamma   90.00
#
_symmetry.space_group_name_H-M   'P 1'
#
loop_
_entity.id
_entity.type
_entity.pdbx_description
1 polymer ?
#
loop_
_entity_poly.entity_id
_entity_poly.type
_entity_poly.pdbx_seq_one_letter_code
_entity_poly.pdbx_strand_id
1 'polypeptide(L)'
;ASGTTRVDTGVYDGGEISMFYDSMIAKLIVHGKDRATAINRMRDALNAFVIRGISSNIPFQAALMQHPVFHSGIFDTGFIPRHYPTGFDASMVPHDDPALLVSVAAYVYRAFTDRSASITGQLQGHERLVSDKWMVVRLNPEGNEHHPVMASLVDGGYDIEYSGKHYE
;
A
#
# COMPACT_ATOMS: atom_id res chain seq x y z
N ALA A 1 10.65 12.51 -22.42
CA ALA A 1 10.18 12.33 -21.03
C ALA A 1 10.04 13.73 -20.43
N SER A 2 8.84 14.15 -20.18
CA SER A 2 8.59 15.42 -19.49
C SER A 2 9.07 15.24 -18.04
N GLY A 3 10.11 15.96 -17.65
CA GLY A 3 10.73 15.88 -16.34
C GLY A 3 9.85 16.39 -15.21
N THR A 4 8.81 15.62 -14.87
CA THR A 4 7.91 15.92 -13.76
C THR A 4 8.35 15.31 -12.45
N THR A 5 9.26 14.31 -12.50
CA THR A 5 9.83 13.64 -11.33
C THR A 5 11.34 13.52 -11.51
N ARG A 6 12.09 13.86 -10.47
CA ARG A 6 13.55 13.78 -10.41
C ARG A 6 13.99 13.18 -9.08
N VAL A 7 15.01 12.36 -9.12
CA VAL A 7 15.67 11.82 -7.94
C VAL A 7 17.13 12.29 -7.94
N ASP A 8 17.50 13.05 -6.92
CA ASP A 8 18.89 13.47 -6.69
C ASP A 8 19.47 12.53 -5.62
N THR A 9 20.45 11.73 -5.98
CA THR A 9 21.11 10.77 -5.08
C THR A 9 22.60 11.01 -5.01
N GLY A 10 23.16 10.85 -3.81
CA GLY A 10 24.60 10.84 -3.57
C GLY A 10 25.19 9.44 -3.47
N VAL A 11 24.37 8.41 -3.64
CA VAL A 11 24.79 7.01 -3.56
C VAL A 11 24.70 6.33 -4.93
N TYR A 12 25.54 5.33 -5.14
CA TYR A 12 25.63 4.52 -6.36
C TYR A 12 25.68 3.04 -5.97
N ASP A 13 25.55 2.15 -6.95
CA ASP A 13 25.61 0.72 -6.73
C ASP A 13 26.96 0.30 -6.12
N GLY A 14 26.94 -0.44 -5.00
CA GLY A 14 28.11 -0.79 -4.20
C GLY A 14 28.67 0.35 -3.34
N GLY A 15 28.04 1.53 -3.34
CA GLY A 15 28.45 2.65 -2.49
C GLY A 15 28.06 2.46 -1.02
N GLU A 16 28.86 3.00 -0.11
CA GLU A 16 28.61 3.01 1.33
C GLU A 16 28.10 4.38 1.79
N ILE A 17 27.12 4.38 2.70
CA ILE A 17 26.64 5.59 3.36
C ILE A 17 27.35 5.70 4.69
N SER A 18 28.09 6.81 4.89
CA SER A 18 28.82 7.06 6.13
C SER A 18 27.85 7.18 7.31
N MET A 19 28.12 6.44 8.39
CA MET A 19 27.40 6.57 9.67
C MET A 19 27.69 7.89 10.41
N PHE A 20 28.67 8.66 9.97
CA PHE A 20 29.08 9.92 10.59
C PHE A 20 28.45 11.16 9.96
N TYR A 21 27.65 10.98 8.91
CA TYR A 21 26.95 12.05 8.22
C TYR A 21 25.44 11.83 8.26
N ASP A 22 24.71 12.83 7.77
CA ASP A 22 23.25 12.75 7.60
C ASP A 22 22.88 11.48 6.80
N SER A 23 21.89 10.77 7.31
CA SER A 23 21.37 9.53 6.73
C SER A 23 20.58 9.73 5.42
N MET A 24 20.70 10.88 4.78
CA MET A 24 19.99 11.21 3.55
C MET A 24 20.55 10.42 2.36
N ILE A 25 19.75 9.50 1.83
CA ILE A 25 20.08 8.64 0.70
C ILE A 25 19.78 9.34 -0.64
N ALA A 26 18.59 9.94 -0.72
CA ALA A 26 18.10 10.56 -1.93
C ALA A 26 17.10 11.68 -1.63
N LYS A 27 16.93 12.59 -2.58
CA LYS A 27 15.89 13.61 -2.60
C LYS A 27 14.95 13.31 -3.76
N LEU A 28 13.70 12.99 -3.45
CA LEU A 28 12.63 12.84 -4.43
C LEU A 28 11.99 14.20 -4.67
N ILE A 29 11.97 14.64 -5.91
CA ILE A 29 11.47 15.96 -6.32
C ILE A 29 10.45 15.76 -7.42
N VAL A 30 9.30 16.39 -7.27
CA VAL A 30 8.25 16.41 -8.29
C VAL A 30 7.85 17.83 -8.64
N HIS A 31 7.39 18.02 -9.85
CA HIS A 31 6.84 19.28 -10.33
C HIS A 31 5.39 19.10 -10.78
N GLY A 32 4.52 20.04 -10.45
CA GLY A 32 3.13 20.11 -10.91
C GLY A 32 2.79 21.52 -11.38
N LYS A 33 1.79 21.65 -12.25
CA LYS A 33 1.26 22.96 -12.69
C LYS A 33 0.65 23.74 -11.53
N ASP A 34 0.18 23.05 -10.53
CA ASP A 34 -0.40 23.57 -9.29
C ASP A 34 -0.06 22.64 -8.11
N ARG A 35 -0.41 23.10 -6.89
CA ARG A 35 -0.15 22.36 -5.66
C ARG A 35 -0.81 20.99 -5.64
N ALA A 36 -2.07 20.89 -6.02
CA ALA A 36 -2.81 19.64 -6.02
C ALA A 36 -2.15 18.59 -6.95
N THR A 37 -1.79 19.03 -8.17
CA THR A 37 -1.08 18.18 -9.13
C THR A 37 0.28 17.74 -8.58
N ALA A 38 1.02 18.63 -7.92
CA ALA A 38 2.31 18.30 -7.34
C ALA A 38 2.16 17.28 -6.19
N ILE A 39 1.16 17.43 -5.32
CA ILE A 39 0.87 16.49 -4.22
C ILE A 39 0.51 15.11 -4.76
N ASN A 40 -0.40 15.02 -5.75
CA ASN A 40 -0.78 13.73 -6.34
C ASN A 40 0.41 13.04 -6.99
N ARG A 41 1.24 13.76 -7.75
CA ARG A 41 2.46 13.21 -8.33
C ARG A 41 3.47 12.76 -7.29
N MET A 42 3.58 13.46 -6.16
CA MET A 42 4.43 13.04 -5.06
C MET A 42 3.91 11.74 -4.43
N ARG A 43 2.61 11.59 -4.24
CA ARG A 43 1.99 10.33 -3.77
C ARG A 43 2.32 9.16 -4.70
N ASP A 44 2.12 9.34 -6.01
CA ASP A 44 2.44 8.33 -7.01
C ASP A 44 3.94 7.97 -6.99
N ALA A 45 4.80 8.98 -6.92
CA ALA A 45 6.24 8.79 -6.88
C ALA A 45 6.71 8.08 -5.60
N LEU A 46 6.14 8.42 -4.42
CA LEU A 46 6.42 7.76 -3.15
C LEU A 46 5.98 6.29 -3.16
N ASN A 47 4.81 6.00 -3.75
CA ASN A 47 4.30 4.63 -3.89
C ASN A 47 5.17 3.78 -4.82
N ALA A 48 5.77 4.38 -5.84
CA ALA A 48 6.69 3.71 -6.76
C ALA A 48 8.12 3.60 -6.22
N PHE A 49 8.46 4.32 -5.14
CA PHE A 49 9.81 4.39 -4.60
C PHE A 49 10.07 3.20 -3.66
N VAL A 50 11.01 2.34 -4.02
CA VAL A 50 11.28 1.10 -3.27
C VAL A 50 12.61 1.22 -2.53
N ILE A 51 12.57 1.17 -1.19
CA ILE A 51 13.73 1.02 -0.31
C ILE A 51 13.49 -0.23 0.56
N ARG A 52 14.46 -1.12 0.60
CA ARG A 52 14.39 -2.37 1.38
C ARG A 52 15.60 -2.51 2.29
N GLY A 53 15.41 -3.20 3.42
CA GLY A 53 16.47 -3.52 4.38
C GLY A 53 16.75 -2.45 5.42
N ILE A 54 16.22 -1.25 5.25
CA ILE A 54 16.34 -0.13 6.19
C ILE A 54 15.00 0.57 6.41
N SER A 55 14.85 1.25 7.54
CA SER A 55 13.72 2.15 7.77
C SER A 55 13.88 3.43 6.95
N SER A 56 12.77 3.96 6.44
CA SER A 56 12.74 5.19 5.67
C SER A 56 11.62 6.12 6.15
N ASN A 57 11.67 7.39 5.75
CA ASN A 57 10.62 8.37 6.03
C ASN A 57 9.50 8.37 4.98
N ILE A 58 9.48 7.43 4.04
CA ILE A 58 8.46 7.33 2.99
C ILE A 58 7.04 7.27 3.59
N PRO A 59 6.74 6.43 4.61
CA PRO A 59 5.39 6.40 5.21
C PRO A 59 4.99 7.75 5.81
N PHE A 60 5.89 8.44 6.48
CA PHE A 60 5.63 9.77 7.03
C PHE A 60 5.35 10.80 5.92
N GLN A 61 6.15 10.79 4.84
CA GLN A 61 5.93 11.67 3.69
C GLN A 61 4.59 11.37 3.01
N ALA A 62 4.21 10.10 2.88
CA ALA A 62 2.92 9.71 2.33
C ALA A 62 1.75 10.22 3.19
N ALA A 63 1.86 10.14 4.52
CA ALA A 63 0.87 10.69 5.45
C ALA A 63 0.76 12.22 5.33
N LEU A 64 1.89 12.93 5.19
CA LEU A 64 1.89 14.36 4.96
C LEU A 64 1.15 14.74 3.67
N MET A 65 1.40 14.02 2.57
CA MET A 65 0.73 14.27 1.28
C MET A 65 -0.78 14.05 1.35
N GLN A 66 -1.27 13.25 2.29
CA GLN A 66 -2.70 13.00 2.50
C GLN A 66 -3.33 13.91 3.55
N HIS A 67 -2.52 14.65 4.31
CA HIS A 67 -3.03 15.47 5.42
C HIS A 67 -3.79 16.70 4.91
N PRO A 68 -5.07 16.94 5.35
CA PRO A 68 -5.89 18.04 4.84
C PRO A 68 -5.26 19.43 5.00
N VAL A 69 -4.64 19.69 6.17
CA VAL A 69 -3.96 20.97 6.44
C VAL A 69 -2.74 21.15 5.52
N PHE A 70 -1.97 20.08 5.27
CA PHE A 70 -0.87 20.14 4.31
C PHE A 70 -1.38 20.39 2.89
N HIS A 71 -2.51 19.78 2.53
CA HIS A 71 -3.15 19.95 1.23
C HIS A 71 -3.62 21.40 1.01
N SER A 72 -4.18 22.05 2.05
CA SER A 72 -4.63 23.44 1.98
C SER A 72 -3.50 24.45 1.76
N GLY A 73 -2.26 24.10 2.13
CA GLY A 73 -1.11 25.00 2.06
C GLY A 73 -1.05 26.03 3.20
N ILE A 74 -2.02 26.02 4.13
CA ILE A 74 -2.10 26.95 5.26
C ILE A 74 -1.50 26.28 6.48
N PHE A 75 -0.19 26.31 6.62
CA PHE A 75 0.54 25.76 7.77
C PHE A 75 1.87 26.47 7.97
N ASP A 76 2.47 26.27 9.12
CA ASP A 76 3.77 26.81 9.54
C ASP A 76 4.70 25.72 10.05
N THR A 77 5.87 26.09 10.57
CA THR A 77 6.88 25.17 11.12
C THR A 77 6.38 24.38 12.34
N GLY A 78 5.30 24.79 12.99
CA GLY A 78 4.64 24.07 14.07
C GLY A 78 3.73 22.93 13.61
N PHE A 79 3.65 22.65 12.30
CA PHE A 79 2.78 21.60 11.77
C PHE A 79 3.06 20.23 12.41
N ILE A 80 4.33 19.79 12.38
CA ILE A 80 4.71 18.46 12.89
C ILE A 80 4.37 18.31 14.37
N PRO A 81 4.82 19.19 15.29
CA PRO A 81 4.51 19.01 16.70
C PRO A 81 3.01 19.13 17.03
N ARG A 82 2.21 19.81 16.19
CA ARG A 82 0.75 19.89 16.40
C ARG A 82 0.00 18.63 15.96
N HIS A 83 0.41 18.02 14.85
CA HIS A 83 -0.30 16.88 14.27
C HIS A 83 0.31 15.53 14.64
N TYR A 84 1.58 15.51 15.05
CA TYR A 84 2.33 14.32 15.47
C TYR A 84 3.07 14.56 16.80
N PRO A 85 2.36 14.92 17.90
CA PRO A 85 3.00 15.31 19.17
C PRO A 85 3.77 14.16 19.84
N THR A 86 3.36 12.93 19.60
CA THR A 86 4.01 11.70 20.13
C THR A 86 4.94 11.03 19.11
N GLY A 87 5.20 11.70 17.99
CA GLY A 87 5.92 11.10 16.85
C GLY A 87 4.96 10.48 15.83
N PHE A 88 5.51 9.95 14.77
CA PHE A 88 4.78 9.30 13.67
C PHE A 88 4.91 7.78 13.77
N ASP A 89 3.80 7.09 13.60
CA ASP A 89 3.71 5.64 13.42
C ASP A 89 3.10 5.30 12.07
N ALA A 90 3.57 4.22 11.43
CA ALA A 90 3.10 3.83 10.10
C ALA A 90 1.60 3.50 10.05
N SER A 91 0.98 3.14 11.18
CA SER A 91 -0.47 2.94 11.29
C SER A 91 -1.28 4.24 11.14
N MET A 92 -0.63 5.40 11.27
CA MET A 92 -1.24 6.72 11.06
C MET A 92 -1.38 7.09 9.58
N VAL A 93 -0.84 6.31 8.65
CA VAL A 93 -1.04 6.52 7.21
C VAL A 93 -2.50 6.23 6.89
N PRO A 94 -3.28 7.20 6.39
CA PRO A 94 -4.66 6.95 6.01
C PRO A 94 -4.74 5.94 4.87
N HIS A 95 -5.68 5.02 4.96
CA HIS A 95 -6.03 4.11 3.88
C HIS A 95 -7.35 4.57 3.26
N ASP A 96 -7.37 4.78 1.95
CA ASP A 96 -8.56 5.24 1.23
C ASP A 96 -9.69 4.20 1.32
N ASP A 97 -9.37 2.91 1.23
CA ASP A 97 -10.31 1.81 1.43
C ASP A 97 -9.63 0.60 2.12
N PRO A 98 -9.71 0.49 3.45
CA PRO A 98 -9.17 -0.66 4.18
C PRO A 98 -9.77 -2.00 3.74
N ALA A 99 -11.00 -1.99 3.25
CA ALA A 99 -11.69 -3.18 2.78
C ALA A 99 -11.05 -3.75 1.50
N LEU A 100 -10.41 -2.91 0.69
CA LEU A 100 -9.68 -3.34 -0.50
C LEU A 100 -8.58 -4.37 -0.16
N LEU A 101 -7.86 -4.19 0.94
CA LEU A 101 -6.80 -5.13 1.35
C LEU A 101 -7.37 -6.52 1.67
N VAL A 102 -8.53 -6.57 2.33
CA VAL A 102 -9.24 -7.82 2.62
C VAL A 102 -9.68 -8.48 1.33
N SER A 103 -10.24 -7.72 0.40
CA SER A 103 -10.70 -8.20 -0.91
C SER A 103 -9.55 -8.72 -1.77
N VAL A 104 -8.42 -8.01 -1.82
CA VAL A 104 -7.22 -8.46 -2.54
C VAL A 104 -6.67 -9.76 -1.94
N ALA A 105 -6.65 -9.89 -0.61
CA ALA A 105 -6.20 -11.14 0.03
C ALA A 105 -7.11 -12.31 -0.33
N ALA A 106 -8.43 -12.11 -0.32
CA ALA A 106 -9.41 -13.13 -0.72
C ALA A 106 -9.24 -13.51 -2.20
N TYR A 107 -9.10 -12.52 -3.08
CA TYR A 107 -8.85 -12.73 -4.51
C TYR A 107 -7.62 -13.59 -4.77
N VAL A 108 -6.48 -13.19 -4.23
CA VAL A 108 -5.19 -13.89 -4.45
C VAL A 108 -5.29 -15.35 -4.00
N TYR A 109 -5.89 -15.58 -2.83
CA TYR A 109 -6.01 -16.93 -2.30
C TYR A 109 -7.04 -17.76 -3.08
N ARG A 110 -8.16 -17.16 -3.50
CA ARG A 110 -9.16 -17.82 -4.35
C ARG A 110 -8.54 -18.20 -5.70
N ALA A 111 -7.89 -17.29 -6.39
CA ALA A 111 -7.26 -17.55 -7.68
C ALA A 111 -6.16 -18.64 -7.57
N PHE A 112 -5.36 -18.64 -6.50
CA PHE A 112 -4.40 -19.69 -6.22
C PHE A 112 -5.08 -21.06 -6.03
N THR A 113 -6.19 -21.09 -5.30
CA THR A 113 -6.93 -22.32 -4.99
C THR A 113 -7.60 -22.90 -6.23
N ASP A 114 -8.24 -22.05 -7.06
CA ASP A 114 -8.82 -22.47 -8.34
C ASP A 114 -7.76 -23.02 -9.29
N ARG A 115 -6.63 -22.34 -9.38
CA ARG A 115 -5.49 -22.83 -10.17
C ARG A 115 -4.99 -24.19 -9.69
N SER A 116 -4.91 -24.38 -8.36
CA SER A 116 -4.52 -25.66 -7.76
C SER A 116 -5.57 -26.76 -8.01
N ALA A 117 -6.84 -26.40 -8.00
CA ALA A 117 -7.95 -27.33 -8.29
C ALA A 117 -8.05 -27.71 -9.77
N SER A 118 -7.55 -26.87 -10.67
CA SER A 118 -7.59 -27.13 -12.14
C SER A 118 -6.45 -28.02 -12.66
N ILE A 119 -5.53 -28.47 -11.77
CA ILE A 119 -4.43 -29.36 -12.17
C ILE A 119 -5.00 -30.69 -12.65
N THR A 120 -4.58 -31.14 -13.83
CA THR A 120 -4.98 -32.43 -14.41
C THR A 120 -4.30 -33.60 -13.71
N GLY A 121 -4.94 -34.79 -13.76
CA GLY A 121 -4.40 -36.00 -13.14
C GLY A 121 -4.82 -36.23 -11.69
N GLN A 122 -5.82 -35.48 -11.20
CA GLN A 122 -6.43 -35.76 -9.90
C GLN A 122 -7.15 -37.11 -9.92
N LEU A 123 -7.19 -37.80 -8.77
CA LEU A 123 -7.93 -39.03 -8.62
C LEU A 123 -9.42 -38.77 -8.81
N GLN A 124 -10.09 -39.59 -9.63
CA GLN A 124 -11.52 -39.49 -9.87
C GLN A 124 -12.28 -39.63 -8.54
N GLY A 125 -13.20 -38.70 -8.29
CA GLY A 125 -13.98 -38.60 -7.05
C GLY A 125 -13.26 -37.91 -5.89
N HIS A 126 -12.06 -37.41 -6.12
CA HIS A 126 -11.27 -36.63 -5.16
C HIS A 126 -10.90 -35.24 -5.71
N GLU A 127 -11.70 -34.73 -6.64
CA GLU A 127 -11.53 -33.38 -7.18
C GLU A 127 -11.68 -32.33 -6.07
N ARG A 128 -10.78 -31.39 -6.06
CA ARG A 128 -10.79 -30.31 -5.06
C ARG A 128 -11.95 -29.36 -5.34
N LEU A 129 -12.96 -29.36 -4.47
CA LEU A 129 -14.02 -28.36 -4.51
C LEU A 129 -13.54 -27.05 -3.90
N VAL A 130 -13.76 -25.94 -4.59
CA VAL A 130 -13.40 -24.60 -4.13
C VAL A 130 -14.67 -23.91 -3.65
N SER A 131 -14.65 -23.46 -2.41
CA SER A 131 -15.76 -22.71 -1.81
C SER A 131 -15.71 -21.26 -2.24
N ASP A 132 -16.88 -20.62 -2.38
CA ASP A 132 -16.98 -19.18 -2.56
C ASP A 132 -16.90 -18.41 -1.23
N LYS A 133 -17.09 -19.09 -0.11
CA LYS A 133 -17.05 -18.49 1.23
C LYS A 133 -15.66 -18.62 1.84
N TRP A 134 -15.09 -17.49 2.19
CA TRP A 134 -13.74 -17.40 2.76
C TRP A 134 -13.74 -16.58 4.05
N MET A 135 -12.74 -16.84 4.87
CA MET A 135 -12.43 -16.04 6.05
C MET A 135 -11.02 -15.47 5.91
N VAL A 136 -10.92 -14.16 5.72
CA VAL A 136 -9.63 -13.45 5.80
C VAL A 136 -9.39 -13.11 7.26
N VAL A 137 -8.22 -13.48 7.79
CA VAL A 137 -7.84 -13.22 9.18
C VAL A 137 -6.68 -12.23 9.19
N ARG A 138 -6.91 -11.06 9.74
CA ARG A 138 -5.87 -10.08 10.02
C ARG A 138 -5.29 -10.34 11.40
N LEU A 139 -3.99 -10.59 11.44
CA LEU A 139 -3.28 -10.84 12.68
C LEU A 139 -2.81 -9.52 13.28
N ASN A 140 -3.31 -9.17 14.45
CA ASN A 140 -2.92 -7.98 15.21
C ASN A 140 -2.40 -8.39 16.60
N PRO A 141 -1.46 -7.61 17.19
CA PRO A 141 -0.99 -7.87 18.55
C PRO A 141 -2.10 -7.82 19.61
N GLU A 142 -3.15 -7.03 19.37
CA GLU A 142 -4.29 -6.83 20.29
C GLU A 142 -5.40 -7.86 20.10
N GLY A 143 -5.30 -8.72 19.08
CA GLY A 143 -6.28 -9.74 18.75
C GLY A 143 -6.51 -9.88 17.25
N ASN A 144 -6.98 -11.05 16.83
CA ASN A 144 -7.22 -11.32 15.43
C ASN A 144 -8.58 -10.78 14.99
N GLU A 145 -8.60 -10.10 13.85
CA GLU A 145 -9.82 -9.66 13.18
C GLU A 145 -10.23 -10.68 12.11
N HIS A 146 -11.50 -11.05 12.10
CA HIS A 146 -12.06 -12.03 11.19
C HIS A 146 -13.00 -11.35 10.19
N HIS A 147 -12.68 -11.48 8.90
CA HIS A 147 -13.41 -10.84 7.81
C HIS A 147 -14.04 -11.92 6.92
N PRO A 148 -15.36 -12.21 7.05
CA PRO A 148 -16.06 -13.10 6.13
C PRO A 148 -16.18 -12.44 4.77
N VAL A 149 -15.82 -13.18 3.72
CA VAL A 149 -15.78 -12.69 2.34
C VAL A 149 -16.44 -13.72 1.42
N MET A 150 -17.21 -13.27 0.43
CA MET A 150 -17.62 -14.09 -0.71
C MET A 150 -16.67 -13.81 -1.88
N ALA A 151 -16.11 -14.84 -2.47
CA ALA A 151 -15.22 -14.76 -3.62
C ALA A 151 -15.73 -15.70 -4.71
N SER A 152 -16.52 -15.18 -5.61
CA SER A 152 -17.21 -15.95 -6.65
C SER A 152 -16.49 -15.83 -7.99
N LEU A 153 -16.39 -16.95 -8.71
CA LEU A 153 -15.92 -16.95 -10.08
C LEU A 153 -17.01 -16.38 -10.98
N VAL A 154 -16.68 -15.36 -11.76
CA VAL A 154 -17.58 -14.72 -12.73
C VAL A 154 -16.96 -14.74 -14.13
N ASP A 155 -17.73 -14.36 -15.15
CA ASP A 155 -17.20 -14.28 -16.50
C ASP A 155 -16.11 -13.18 -16.59
N GLY A 156 -14.89 -13.59 -16.90
CA GLY A 156 -13.73 -12.72 -17.03
C GLY A 156 -12.88 -12.52 -15.75
N GLY A 157 -13.28 -13.07 -14.59
CA GLY A 157 -12.51 -12.89 -13.36
C GLY A 157 -13.18 -13.38 -12.09
N TYR A 158 -13.10 -12.57 -11.06
CA TYR A 158 -13.70 -12.86 -9.74
C TYR A 158 -14.45 -11.65 -9.23
N ASP A 159 -15.61 -11.88 -8.64
CA ASP A 159 -16.33 -10.90 -7.84
C ASP A 159 -16.09 -11.19 -6.35
N ILE A 160 -15.55 -10.21 -5.66
CA ILE A 160 -15.27 -10.28 -4.23
C ILE A 160 -16.24 -9.38 -3.48
N GLU A 161 -17.18 -9.98 -2.79
CA GLU A 161 -18.14 -9.25 -1.95
C GLU A 161 -17.61 -9.21 -0.50
N TYR A 162 -17.41 -8.00 0.00
CA TYR A 162 -17.04 -7.77 1.39
C TYR A 162 -17.70 -6.50 1.94
N SER A 163 -18.36 -6.62 3.11
CA SER A 163 -19.08 -5.51 3.78
C SER A 163 -20.08 -4.78 2.87
N GLY A 164 -20.75 -5.50 1.98
CA GLY A 164 -21.73 -4.94 1.05
C GLY A 164 -21.16 -4.16 -0.13
N LYS A 165 -19.84 -4.23 -0.34
CA LYS A 165 -19.13 -3.73 -1.52
C LYS A 165 -18.70 -4.88 -2.40
N HIS A 166 -18.67 -4.64 -3.71
CA HIS A 166 -18.18 -5.56 -4.73
C HIS A 166 -16.87 -5.04 -5.32
N TYR A 167 -15.92 -5.94 -5.53
CA TYR A 167 -14.59 -5.68 -6.12
C TYR A 167 -14.39 -6.69 -7.24
N GLU A 168 -14.33 -6.21 -8.48
CA GLU A 168 -14.12 -6.99 -9.71
C GLU A 168 -12.67 -6.91 -10.20
#